data_8f30d6193bc7db126c1bd5fcfab40bfe
#
_entry.id   8f30d6193bc7db126c1bd5fcfab40bfe
#
_cell.length_a   1.000
_cell.length_b   1.000
_cell.length_c   1.000
_cell.angle_alpha   90.00
_cell.angle_beta   90.00
_cell.angle_gamma   90.00
#
_symmetry.space_group_name_H-M   'P 1'
#
loop_
_entity.id
_entity.type
_entity.pdbx_description
1 polymer ?
#
loop_
_entity_poly.entity_id
_entity_poly.type
_entity_poly.pdbx_seq_one_letter_code
_entity_poly.pdbx_strand_id
1 'polypeptide(L)'
;MTTVPPIRREVPVDAGPQLAFDVFTGDIGRWWPIAELSVYGAGATVTMADEEIVERSPDGHSALWGTITRWAPPFALAFTWHPGQLPDRASHIEVTFTAIGEQTLVTLIHSGWETFDDPAAARAEYDQGWPMVLTRYAEQVQDPEALTGDQGRD
;
A
#
# COMPACT_ATOMS: atom_id res chain seq x y z
N MET A 1 -28.06 -3.03 13.75
CA MET A 1 -27.18 -2.25 12.89
C MET A 1 -26.03 -3.08 12.41
N THR A 2 -25.79 -3.10 11.13
CA THR A 2 -24.71 -3.91 10.57
C THR A 2 -23.51 -3.05 10.29
N THR A 3 -22.36 -3.54 10.65
CA THR A 3 -21.12 -2.89 10.28
C THR A 3 -20.57 -3.56 9.04
N VAL A 4 -19.88 -2.79 8.23
CA VAL A 4 -19.23 -3.34 7.05
C VAL A 4 -17.93 -4.01 7.48
N PRO A 5 -17.74 -5.29 7.16
CA PRO A 5 -16.56 -6.01 7.63
C PRO A 5 -15.29 -5.53 6.95
N PRO A 6 -14.13 -5.76 7.56
CA PRO A 6 -12.88 -5.39 6.90
C PRO A 6 -12.62 -6.25 5.68
N ILE A 7 -11.78 -5.73 4.79
CA ILE A 7 -11.21 -6.52 3.71
C ILE A 7 -10.00 -7.25 4.27
N ARG A 8 -9.88 -8.53 3.94
CA ARG A 8 -8.68 -9.28 4.28
C ARG A 8 -8.13 -9.91 3.01
N ARG A 9 -6.90 -9.57 2.67
CA ARG A 9 -6.22 -10.12 1.49
C ARG A 9 -4.85 -10.61 1.91
N GLU A 10 -4.42 -11.71 1.29
CA GLU A 10 -3.12 -12.29 1.57
C GLU A 10 -2.41 -12.56 0.27
N VAL A 11 -1.09 -12.37 0.27
CA VAL A 11 -0.26 -12.72 -0.86
C VAL A 11 1.05 -13.30 -0.36
N PRO A 12 1.45 -14.47 -0.86
CA PRO A 12 2.77 -15.00 -0.53
C PRO A 12 3.81 -14.35 -1.43
N VAL A 13 4.96 -14.00 -0.85
CA VAL A 13 6.06 -13.46 -1.62
C VAL A 13 7.29 -14.32 -1.39
N ASP A 14 8.12 -14.45 -2.40
CA ASP A 14 9.26 -15.36 -2.37
C ASP A 14 10.49 -14.64 -1.82
N ALA A 15 10.38 -14.23 -0.57
CA ALA A 15 11.44 -13.50 0.12
C ALA A 15 11.17 -13.57 1.62
N GLY A 16 12.19 -13.25 2.42
CA GLY A 16 12.01 -13.15 3.86
C GLY A 16 11.28 -11.90 4.28
N PRO A 17 10.86 -11.81 5.55
CA PRO A 17 10.08 -10.66 6.00
C PRO A 17 10.79 -9.31 5.86
N GLN A 18 12.11 -9.26 6.03
CA GLN A 18 12.82 -7.99 5.91
C GLN A 18 12.69 -7.41 4.51
N LEU A 19 12.96 -8.22 3.49
CA LEU A 19 12.85 -7.73 2.12
C LEU A 19 11.39 -7.42 1.78
N ALA A 20 10.48 -8.28 2.22
CA ALA A 20 9.05 -8.05 1.97
C ALA A 20 8.60 -6.71 2.58
N PHE A 21 9.05 -6.42 3.78
CA PHE A 21 8.72 -5.16 4.46
C PHE A 21 9.36 -3.97 3.73
N ASP A 22 10.63 -4.10 3.38
CA ASP A 22 11.37 -3.00 2.75
C ASP A 22 10.78 -2.63 1.39
N VAL A 23 10.37 -3.63 0.61
CA VAL A 23 9.77 -3.37 -0.69
C VAL A 23 8.40 -2.72 -0.52
N PHE A 24 7.61 -3.18 0.45
CA PHE A 24 6.29 -2.60 0.68
C PHE A 24 6.41 -1.11 1.02
N THR A 25 7.36 -0.76 1.85
CA THR A 25 7.48 0.61 2.36
C THR A 25 8.39 1.47 1.48
N GLY A 26 9.64 1.11 1.38
CA GLY A 26 10.62 1.95 0.69
C GLY A 26 10.42 2.02 -0.80
N ASP A 27 9.87 0.95 -1.40
CA ASP A 27 9.68 0.88 -2.83
C ASP A 27 8.24 1.07 -3.26
N ILE A 28 7.40 1.64 -2.40
CA ILE A 28 5.98 1.77 -2.73
C ILE A 28 5.78 2.51 -4.06
N GLY A 29 6.62 3.47 -4.36
CA GLY A 29 6.50 4.21 -5.61
C GLY A 29 6.84 3.40 -6.85
N ARG A 30 7.43 2.21 -6.68
CA ARG A 30 7.79 1.36 -7.79
C ARG A 30 6.71 0.37 -8.15
N TRP A 31 5.94 -0.10 -7.16
CA TRP A 31 4.92 -1.12 -7.44
C TRP A 31 3.49 -0.58 -7.40
N TRP A 32 3.26 0.58 -6.78
CA TRP A 32 1.92 1.16 -6.77
C TRP A 32 1.54 1.59 -8.18
N PRO A 33 0.32 1.26 -8.66
CA PRO A 33 -0.09 1.66 -10.01
C PRO A 33 -0.47 3.13 -10.06
N ILE A 34 0.54 4.00 -10.13
CA ILE A 34 0.36 5.44 -9.97
C ILE A 34 -0.51 6.04 -11.06
N ALA A 35 -0.36 5.58 -12.30
CA ALA A 35 -1.13 6.17 -13.39
C ALA A 35 -2.63 5.99 -13.20
N GLU A 36 -3.04 4.87 -12.60
CA GLU A 36 -4.46 4.55 -12.47
C GLU A 36 -5.03 4.86 -11.09
N LEU A 37 -4.21 4.79 -10.05
CA LEU A 37 -4.70 4.83 -8.67
C LEU A 37 -3.95 5.85 -7.83
N SER A 38 -3.87 7.08 -8.33
CA SER A 38 -3.27 8.16 -7.56
C SER A 38 -4.06 9.45 -7.77
N VAL A 39 -3.69 10.49 -7.04
CA VAL A 39 -4.38 11.77 -7.13
C VAL A 39 -3.95 12.53 -8.37
N TYR A 40 -2.65 12.54 -8.67
CA TYR A 40 -2.10 13.34 -9.76
C TYR A 40 -1.85 12.54 -11.02
N GLY A 41 -1.94 11.22 -10.98
CA GLY A 41 -1.80 10.40 -12.17
C GLY A 41 -0.36 10.16 -12.58
N ALA A 42 -0.20 9.79 -13.84
CA ALA A 42 1.11 9.41 -14.37
C ALA A 42 2.13 10.51 -14.17
N GLY A 43 3.34 10.13 -13.81
CA GLY A 43 4.42 11.08 -13.56
C GLY A 43 4.55 11.50 -12.11
N ALA A 44 3.57 11.19 -11.27
CA ALA A 44 3.67 11.47 -9.84
C ALA A 44 4.56 10.45 -9.16
N THR A 45 5.02 10.79 -7.97
CA THR A 45 5.80 9.87 -7.13
C THR A 45 5.11 9.70 -5.79
N VAL A 46 5.29 8.53 -5.18
CA VAL A 46 4.73 8.22 -3.88
C VAL A 46 5.86 7.76 -2.98
N THR A 47 5.90 8.31 -1.77
CA THR A 47 6.89 7.91 -0.77
C THR A 47 6.21 7.60 0.55
N MET A 48 6.80 6.67 1.30
CA MET A 48 6.37 6.34 2.65
C MET A 48 7.56 6.61 3.56
N ALA A 49 7.54 7.76 4.21
CA ALA A 49 8.66 8.19 5.03
C ALA A 49 8.18 9.24 6.03
N ASP A 50 8.93 9.38 7.13
CA ASP A 50 8.64 10.41 8.13
C ASP A 50 7.22 10.31 8.67
N GLU A 51 6.75 9.07 8.85
CA GLU A 51 5.43 8.76 9.39
C GLU A 51 4.28 9.18 8.48
N GLU A 52 4.56 9.48 7.19
CA GLU A 52 3.52 9.88 6.25
C GLU A 52 3.68 9.16 4.92
N ILE A 53 2.55 8.98 4.25
CA ILE A 53 2.53 8.48 2.87
C ILE A 53 2.09 9.65 2.00
N VAL A 54 2.98 10.11 1.11
CA VAL A 54 2.77 11.34 0.37
C VAL A 54 2.99 11.10 -1.11
N GLU A 55 2.06 11.62 -1.91
CA GLU A 55 2.21 11.67 -3.36
C GLU A 55 2.64 13.08 -3.77
N ARG A 56 3.57 13.18 -4.73
CA ARG A 56 4.00 14.46 -5.26
C ARG A 56 3.87 14.48 -6.76
N SER A 57 3.30 15.57 -7.27
CA SER A 57 3.17 15.75 -8.71
C SER A 57 4.47 16.29 -9.31
N PRO A 58 4.66 16.16 -10.63
CA PRO A 58 5.87 16.70 -11.27
C PRO A 58 6.02 18.21 -11.11
N ASP A 59 4.93 18.93 -10.93
CA ASP A 59 4.99 20.39 -10.81
C ASP A 59 5.01 20.86 -9.36
N GLY A 60 5.22 19.96 -8.40
CA GLY A 60 5.51 20.34 -7.02
C GLY A 60 4.33 20.31 -6.05
N HIS A 61 3.16 19.91 -6.48
CA HIS A 61 2.04 19.74 -5.56
C HIS A 61 2.18 18.42 -4.80
N SER A 62 1.56 18.36 -3.63
CA SER A 62 1.62 17.14 -2.83
C SER A 62 0.24 16.79 -2.28
N ALA A 63 0.02 15.50 -2.03
CA ALA A 63 -1.21 15.01 -1.45
C ALA A 63 -0.84 13.99 -0.38
N LEU A 64 -1.37 14.17 0.81
CA LEU A 64 -1.16 13.24 1.91
C LEU A 64 -2.14 12.08 1.75
N TRP A 65 -1.63 10.86 1.68
CA TRP A 65 -2.46 9.66 1.57
C TRP A 65 -2.80 9.07 2.93
N GLY A 66 -1.94 9.26 3.91
CA GLY A 66 -2.18 8.71 5.23
C GLY A 66 -1.01 8.96 6.16
N THR A 67 -1.24 8.58 7.42
CA THR A 67 -0.25 8.72 8.49
C THR A 67 0.04 7.33 9.05
N ILE A 68 1.31 7.02 9.24
CA ILE A 68 1.72 5.73 9.78
C ILE A 68 1.43 5.71 11.28
N THR A 69 0.63 4.74 11.72
CA THR A 69 0.23 4.61 13.12
C THR A 69 0.99 3.50 13.83
N ARG A 70 1.61 2.57 13.07
CA ARG A 70 2.42 1.52 13.66
C ARG A 70 3.58 1.21 12.71
N TRP A 71 4.77 1.16 13.27
CA TRP A 71 5.97 0.85 12.51
C TRP A 71 6.77 -0.20 13.27
N ALA A 72 6.64 -1.45 12.85
CA ALA A 72 7.25 -2.57 13.57
C ALA A 72 7.98 -3.50 12.59
N PRO A 73 9.05 -3.03 11.95
CA PRO A 73 9.76 -3.85 10.97
C PRO A 73 10.43 -5.04 11.63
N PRO A 74 10.52 -6.14 10.94
CA PRO A 74 9.97 -6.39 9.62
C PRO A 74 8.61 -7.10 9.66
N PHE A 75 7.86 -6.99 10.75
CA PHE A 75 6.71 -7.85 10.99
C PHE A 75 5.37 -7.16 10.80
N ALA A 76 5.28 -5.86 11.04
CA ALA A 76 3.96 -5.20 10.97
C ALA A 76 4.07 -3.72 10.65
N LEU A 77 3.01 -3.21 10.05
CA LEU A 77 2.89 -1.82 9.63
C LEU A 77 1.41 -1.46 9.63
N ALA A 78 1.06 -0.27 10.10
CA ALA A 78 -0.32 0.18 10.05
C ALA A 78 -0.35 1.68 9.75
N PHE A 79 -1.39 2.11 9.03
CA PHE A 79 -1.50 3.51 8.65
C PHE A 79 -2.95 3.85 8.32
N THR A 80 -3.27 5.15 8.44
CA THR A 80 -4.54 5.66 7.94
C THR A 80 -4.46 5.80 6.43
N TRP A 81 -5.63 5.85 5.75
CA TRP A 81 -5.63 5.79 4.29
C TRP A 81 -6.74 6.66 3.74
N HIS A 82 -6.35 7.74 3.05
CA HIS A 82 -7.33 8.68 2.48
C HIS A 82 -6.83 9.35 1.19
N PRO A 83 -6.31 8.59 0.21
CA PRO A 83 -5.85 9.22 -1.04
C PRO A 83 -6.99 9.97 -1.70
N GLY A 84 -6.75 11.27 -1.97
CA GLY A 84 -7.77 12.10 -2.59
C GLY A 84 -8.89 12.55 -1.66
N GLN A 85 -8.77 12.25 -0.36
CA GLN A 85 -9.79 12.60 0.63
C GLN A 85 -9.16 13.36 1.78
N LEU A 86 -10.00 13.93 2.64
CA LEU A 86 -9.53 14.61 3.83
C LEU A 86 -9.20 13.58 4.92
N PRO A 87 -8.33 13.94 5.88
CA PRO A 87 -7.96 12.99 6.93
C PRO A 87 -9.13 12.47 7.77
N ASP A 88 -10.22 13.21 7.88
CA ASP A 88 -11.38 12.73 8.64
C ASP A 88 -12.20 11.71 7.86
N ARG A 89 -11.85 11.46 6.60
CA ARG A 89 -12.46 10.41 5.79
C ARG A 89 -11.52 9.22 5.64
N ALA A 90 -10.59 9.05 6.56
CA ALA A 90 -9.59 8.00 6.46
C ALA A 90 -10.18 6.65 6.82
N SER A 91 -9.80 5.64 6.05
CA SER A 91 -9.90 4.26 6.47
C SER A 91 -8.58 3.86 7.12
N HIS A 92 -8.43 2.59 7.44
CA HIS A 92 -7.24 2.11 8.16
C HIS A 92 -6.74 0.84 7.51
N ILE A 93 -5.43 0.75 7.29
CA ILE A 93 -4.81 -0.42 6.70
C ILE A 93 -3.77 -0.96 7.67
N GLU A 94 -3.80 -2.27 7.87
CA GLU A 94 -2.79 -2.96 8.67
C GLU A 94 -2.20 -4.07 7.82
N VAL A 95 -0.86 -4.16 7.81
CA VAL A 95 -0.16 -5.17 7.02
C VAL A 95 0.77 -5.93 7.95
N THR A 96 0.71 -7.26 7.89
CA THR A 96 1.63 -8.10 8.65
C THR A 96 2.43 -8.98 7.69
N PHE A 97 3.65 -9.31 8.11
CA PHE A 97 4.61 -10.04 7.31
C PHE A 97 5.04 -11.26 8.11
N THR A 98 4.51 -12.43 7.75
CA THR A 98 4.69 -13.66 8.51
C THR A 98 5.58 -14.62 7.74
N ALA A 99 6.70 -15.02 8.33
CA ALA A 99 7.61 -15.96 7.69
C ALA A 99 6.96 -17.33 7.60
N ILE A 100 7.00 -17.93 6.42
CA ILE A 100 6.51 -19.28 6.18
C ILE A 100 7.58 -20.00 5.35
N GLY A 101 8.47 -20.75 6.03
CA GLY A 101 9.61 -21.32 5.35
C GLY A 101 10.49 -20.22 4.78
N GLU A 102 10.74 -20.27 3.50
CA GLU A 102 11.55 -19.26 2.82
C GLU A 102 10.72 -18.15 2.22
N GLN A 103 9.41 -18.22 2.39
CA GLN A 103 8.51 -17.21 1.89
C GLN A 103 7.95 -16.37 3.03
N THR A 104 7.30 -15.28 2.67
CA THR A 104 6.57 -14.45 3.63
C THR A 104 5.13 -14.36 3.17
N LEU A 105 4.20 -14.60 4.10
CA LEU A 105 2.79 -14.33 3.83
C LEU A 105 2.51 -12.91 4.24
N VAL A 106 2.12 -12.08 3.30
CA VAL A 106 1.79 -10.68 3.54
C VAL A 106 0.28 -10.59 3.64
N THR A 107 -0.21 -10.17 4.80
CA THR A 107 -1.64 -10.07 5.07
C THR A 107 -2.03 -8.61 5.22
N LEU A 108 -3.00 -8.18 4.42
CA LEU A 108 -3.50 -6.81 4.45
C LEU A 108 -4.92 -6.81 4.97
N ILE A 109 -5.19 -5.98 5.97
CA ILE A 109 -6.53 -5.80 6.53
C ILE A 109 -6.89 -4.33 6.38
N HIS A 110 -7.97 -4.07 5.65
CA HIS A 110 -8.44 -2.72 5.36
C HIS A 110 -9.80 -2.53 6.01
N SER A 111 -9.88 -1.62 6.94
CA SER A 111 -11.07 -1.40 7.77
C SER A 111 -11.34 0.10 7.89
N GLY A 112 -12.33 0.46 8.73
CA GLY A 112 -12.62 1.87 8.94
C GLY A 112 -13.59 2.44 7.92
N TRP A 113 -14.48 1.61 7.40
CA TRP A 113 -15.42 2.02 6.35
C TRP A 113 -16.47 3.00 6.82
N GLU A 114 -16.66 3.12 8.14
CA GLU A 114 -17.71 3.97 8.71
C GLU A 114 -17.46 5.46 8.46
N THR A 115 -16.24 5.84 8.07
CA THR A 115 -15.95 7.24 7.76
C THR A 115 -16.47 7.66 6.38
N PHE A 116 -16.91 6.70 5.57
CA PHE A 116 -17.38 6.98 4.22
C PHE A 116 -18.89 7.20 4.21
N ASP A 117 -19.37 7.98 3.24
CA ASP A 117 -20.81 8.21 3.09
C ASP A 117 -21.55 6.92 2.78
N ASP A 118 -20.93 6.04 1.98
CA ASP A 118 -21.49 4.74 1.65
C ASP A 118 -20.44 3.68 1.92
N PRO A 119 -20.36 3.19 3.18
CA PRO A 119 -19.29 2.27 3.54
C PRO A 119 -19.24 1.00 2.70
N ALA A 120 -20.41 0.43 2.37
CA ALA A 120 -20.41 -0.82 1.60
C ALA A 120 -19.88 -0.60 0.19
N ALA A 121 -20.23 0.52 -0.43
CA ALA A 121 -19.75 0.83 -1.77
C ALA A 121 -18.24 1.10 -1.77
N ALA A 122 -17.76 1.82 -0.77
CA ALA A 122 -16.33 2.10 -0.67
C ALA A 122 -15.55 0.81 -0.50
N ARG A 123 -16.02 -0.08 0.36
CA ARG A 123 -15.36 -1.36 0.57
C ARG A 123 -15.32 -2.18 -0.71
N ALA A 124 -16.42 -2.19 -1.44
CA ALA A 124 -16.49 -2.98 -2.68
C ALA A 124 -15.48 -2.50 -3.72
N GLU A 125 -15.30 -1.20 -3.83
CA GLU A 125 -14.33 -0.66 -4.78
C GLU A 125 -12.90 -1.07 -4.43
N TYR A 126 -12.54 -0.97 -3.15
CA TYR A 126 -11.20 -1.37 -2.73
C TYR A 126 -11.00 -2.87 -2.84
N ASP A 127 -12.05 -3.65 -2.52
CA ASP A 127 -11.94 -5.09 -2.60
C ASP A 127 -11.66 -5.56 -4.03
N GLN A 128 -12.18 -4.85 -5.02
CA GLN A 128 -11.90 -5.17 -6.40
C GLN A 128 -10.52 -4.74 -6.84
N GLY A 129 -9.97 -3.71 -6.23
CA GLY A 129 -8.66 -3.18 -6.63
C GLY A 129 -7.47 -3.86 -6.00
N TRP A 130 -7.60 -4.35 -4.77
CA TRP A 130 -6.46 -4.89 -4.04
C TRP A 130 -5.77 -6.06 -4.73
N PRO A 131 -6.48 -7.01 -5.38
CA PRO A 131 -5.74 -8.14 -6.01
C PRO A 131 -4.71 -7.69 -7.04
N MET A 132 -5.05 -6.72 -7.87
CA MET A 132 -4.09 -6.23 -8.86
C MET A 132 -2.94 -5.50 -8.20
N VAL A 133 -3.23 -4.68 -7.19
CA VAL A 133 -2.21 -3.92 -6.48
C VAL A 133 -1.23 -4.86 -5.78
N LEU A 134 -1.77 -5.88 -5.10
CA LEU A 134 -0.90 -6.83 -4.38
C LEU A 134 -0.11 -7.70 -5.34
N THR A 135 -0.64 -7.99 -6.52
CA THR A 135 0.12 -8.71 -7.53
C THR A 135 1.34 -7.90 -7.97
N ARG A 136 1.17 -6.61 -8.19
CA ARG A 136 2.30 -5.75 -8.56
C ARG A 136 3.35 -5.72 -7.45
N TYR A 137 2.89 -5.64 -6.20
CA TYR A 137 3.79 -5.68 -5.06
C TYR A 137 4.58 -6.99 -5.03
N ALA A 138 3.90 -8.12 -5.19
CA ALA A 138 4.55 -9.42 -5.16
C ALA A 138 5.58 -9.56 -6.28
N GLU A 139 5.26 -9.02 -7.45
CA GLU A 139 6.21 -9.04 -8.57
C GLU A 139 7.45 -8.23 -8.25
N GLN A 140 7.28 -7.09 -7.60
CA GLN A 140 8.42 -6.26 -7.23
C GLN A 140 9.30 -6.99 -6.21
N VAL A 141 8.71 -7.70 -5.26
CA VAL A 141 9.49 -8.46 -4.29
C VAL A 141 10.29 -9.57 -4.96
N GLN A 142 9.66 -10.27 -5.90
CA GLN A 142 10.30 -11.40 -6.54
C GLN A 142 11.43 -10.99 -7.47
N ASP A 143 11.33 -9.82 -8.06
CA ASP A 143 12.32 -9.36 -9.02
C ASP A 143 12.55 -7.87 -8.87
N PRO A 144 13.15 -7.46 -7.74
CA PRO A 144 13.36 -6.02 -7.51
C PRO A 144 14.25 -5.41 -8.58
N GLU A 145 15.17 -6.19 -9.15
CA GLU A 145 16.09 -5.65 -10.11
C GLU A 145 15.48 -5.49 -11.49
N ALA A 146 14.41 -6.19 -11.77
CA ALA A 146 13.74 -6.02 -13.05
C ALA A 146 13.21 -4.61 -13.22
N LEU A 147 12.82 -3.97 -12.12
CA LEU A 147 12.29 -2.62 -12.18
C LEU A 147 13.30 -1.55 -11.92
N THR A 148 14.40 -1.87 -11.25
CA THR A 148 15.43 -0.89 -10.92
C THR A 148 16.65 -1.06 -11.77
N GLY A 149 16.93 -2.26 -12.22
CA GLY A 149 18.15 -2.55 -12.94
C GLY A 149 18.27 -1.80 -14.22
N ASP A 150 17.18 -1.62 -14.92
CA ASP A 150 17.19 -0.90 -16.15
C ASP A 150 17.59 0.52 -15.95
N GLN A 151 17.34 1.06 -14.79
CA GLN A 151 17.61 2.42 -14.57
C GLN A 151 18.98 2.65 -14.06
N GLY A 152 19.49 1.75 -13.32
CA GLY A 152 20.66 2.06 -12.56
C GLY A 152 21.89 1.45 -13.09
N ARG A 153 21.80 0.46 -13.96
CA ARG A 153 22.95 -0.28 -14.26
C ARG A 153 23.43 -0.14 -15.60
N ASP A 154 22.70 0.42 -16.41
CA ASP A 154 23.12 0.44 -17.70
C ASP A 154 24.16 1.26 -18.09
#